data_5169750683f78daddeeafd2b8a1be59c
#
_entry.id   5169750683f78daddeeafd2b8a1be59c
#
_cell.length_a   1.000
_cell.length_b   1.000
_cell.length_c   1.000
_cell.angle_alpha   90.00
_cell.angle_beta   90.00
_cell.angle_gamma   90.00
#
_symmetry.space_group_name_H-M   'P 1'
#
loop_
_entity.id
_entity.type
_entity.pdbx_description
1 polymer ?
#
loop_
_entity_poly.entity_id
_entity_poly.type
_entity_poly.pdbx_seq_one_letter_code
_entity_poly.pdbx_strand_id
1 'polypeptide(L)'
;MNSLVIDMTHGGVKIAVSLAKKDETVYAYDIYNTLKSVDKKMLAVYNVKIIDLDYLKNLNGNLRVIYPVHLPLTKRDIEKYNPSLNYTFLTHHEIIKELLKNWGNDIPKIEVTGVKGKTSCVFMLKEILIDKTPLILSS
;
A
#
# COMPACT_ATOMS: atom_id res chain seq x y z
N MET A 1 -0.19 -11.47 -11.23
CA MET A 1 0.73 -10.30 -11.35
C MET A 1 1.63 -10.29 -10.13
N ASN A 2 2.92 -9.96 -10.26
CA ASN A 2 3.82 -9.87 -9.10
C ASN A 2 3.83 -8.43 -8.59
N SER A 3 3.63 -8.25 -7.28
CA SER A 3 3.63 -6.95 -6.61
C SER A 3 4.59 -6.95 -5.42
N LEU A 4 5.43 -5.93 -5.32
CA LEU A 4 6.28 -5.66 -4.17
C LEU A 4 5.74 -4.43 -3.44
N VAL A 5 5.35 -4.59 -2.19
CA VAL A 5 4.93 -3.48 -1.33
C VAL A 5 6.08 -3.13 -0.39
N ILE A 6 6.54 -1.90 -0.47
CA ILE A 6 7.61 -1.36 0.37
C ILE A 6 7.01 -0.49 1.46
N ASP A 7 7.59 -0.54 2.65
CA ASP A 7 7.12 0.13 3.87
C ASP A 7 5.82 -0.46 4.44
N MET A 8 6.01 -1.26 5.46
CA MET A 8 4.91 -1.89 6.19
C MET A 8 4.29 -0.98 7.28
N THR A 9 4.95 0.13 7.62
CA THR A 9 4.54 1.04 8.71
C THR A 9 3.32 1.88 8.33
N HIS A 10 3.33 2.47 7.13
CA HIS A 10 2.34 3.46 6.69
C HIS A 10 1.25 2.86 5.79
N GLY A 11 0.61 1.80 6.26
CA GLY A 11 -0.50 1.15 5.55
C GLY A 11 -0.10 0.04 4.59
N GLY A 12 1.19 -0.24 4.41
CA GLY A 12 1.69 -1.27 3.49
C GLY A 12 1.15 -2.67 3.78
N VAL A 13 0.99 -3.05 5.05
CA VAL A 13 0.37 -4.33 5.44
C VAL A 13 -1.04 -4.47 4.84
N LYS A 14 -1.87 -3.42 4.97
CA LYS A 14 -3.25 -3.44 4.44
C LYS A 14 -3.26 -3.49 2.92
N ILE A 15 -2.37 -2.76 2.26
CA ILE A 15 -2.20 -2.79 0.81
C ILE A 15 -1.81 -4.18 0.35
N ALA A 16 -0.79 -4.79 0.97
CA ALA A 16 -0.30 -6.13 0.62
C ALA A 16 -1.40 -7.19 0.76
N VAL A 17 -2.14 -7.17 1.87
CA VAL A 17 -3.27 -8.09 2.10
C VAL A 17 -4.38 -7.85 1.07
N SER A 18 -4.69 -6.60 0.73
CA SER A 18 -5.74 -6.27 -0.25
C SER A 18 -5.40 -6.76 -1.66
N LEU A 19 -4.14 -6.70 -2.04
CA LEU A 19 -3.66 -7.24 -3.32
C LEU A 19 -3.67 -8.77 -3.32
N ALA A 20 -3.21 -9.40 -2.24
CA ALA A 20 -3.22 -10.85 -2.10
C ALA A 20 -4.64 -11.44 -2.16
N LYS A 21 -5.65 -10.74 -1.63
CA LYS A 21 -7.07 -11.11 -1.76
C LYS A 21 -7.60 -11.06 -3.20
N LYS A 22 -6.87 -10.44 -4.13
CA LYS A 22 -7.17 -10.40 -5.57
C LYS A 22 -6.34 -11.41 -6.37
N ASP A 23 -5.86 -12.46 -5.71
CA ASP A 23 -5.05 -13.54 -6.29
C ASP A 23 -3.73 -13.05 -6.92
N GLU A 24 -3.17 -11.95 -6.41
CA GLU A 24 -1.85 -11.50 -6.81
C GLU A 24 -0.75 -12.18 -5.97
N THR A 25 0.40 -12.43 -6.60
CA THR A 25 1.61 -12.82 -5.86
C THR A 25 2.23 -11.56 -5.24
N VAL A 26 2.19 -11.49 -3.90
CA VAL A 26 2.60 -10.27 -3.19
C VAL A 26 3.83 -10.54 -2.33
N TYR A 27 4.81 -9.66 -2.50
CA TYR A 27 6.01 -9.55 -1.68
C TYR A 27 5.91 -8.31 -0.80
N ALA A 28 6.39 -8.39 0.43
CA ALA A 28 6.45 -7.29 1.39
C ALA A 28 7.89 -7.02 1.80
N TYR A 29 8.32 -5.77 1.71
CA TYR A 29 9.63 -5.33 2.20
C TYR A 29 9.45 -4.32 3.34
N ASP A 30 9.87 -4.72 4.55
CA ASP A 30 9.81 -3.88 5.75
C ASP A 30 11.10 -3.06 5.90
N ILE A 31 11.19 -1.99 5.14
CA ILE A 31 12.39 -1.14 5.08
C ILE A 31 12.77 -0.53 6.44
N TYR A 32 11.80 -0.35 7.34
CA TYR A 32 12.01 0.25 8.66
C TYR A 32 12.10 -0.78 9.79
N ASN A 33 11.97 -2.06 9.46
CA ASN A 33 11.97 -3.17 10.43
C ASN A 33 10.96 -2.98 11.57
N THR A 34 9.76 -2.58 11.23
CA THR A 34 8.68 -2.21 12.17
C THR A 34 7.56 -3.25 12.27
N LEU A 35 7.61 -4.32 11.46
CA LEU A 35 6.59 -5.36 11.45
C LEU A 35 6.45 -6.07 12.80
N LYS A 36 5.28 -5.96 13.37
CA LYS A 36 4.91 -6.67 14.59
C LYS A 36 4.56 -8.13 14.31
N SER A 37 4.58 -8.97 15.34
CA SER A 37 4.23 -10.39 15.21
C SER A 37 2.80 -10.61 14.68
N VAL A 38 1.87 -9.74 15.02
CA VAL A 38 0.48 -9.77 14.52
C VAL A 38 0.43 -9.52 13.01
N ASP A 39 1.18 -8.52 12.53
CA ASP A 39 1.23 -8.18 11.09
C ASP A 39 1.88 -9.31 10.29
N LYS A 40 2.97 -9.90 10.83
CA LYS A 40 3.63 -11.07 10.21
C LYS A 40 2.69 -12.26 10.07
N LYS A 41 1.88 -12.54 11.11
CA LYS A 41 0.86 -13.59 11.06
C LYS A 41 -0.21 -13.28 10.00
N MET A 42 -0.67 -12.04 9.96
CA MET A 42 -1.67 -11.61 8.96
C MET A 42 -1.13 -11.77 7.54
N LEU A 43 0.07 -11.30 7.27
CA LEU A 43 0.71 -11.45 5.95
C LEU A 43 0.84 -12.93 5.56
N ALA A 44 1.25 -13.80 6.51
CA ALA A 44 1.36 -15.24 6.27
C ALA A 44 0.03 -15.90 5.93
N VAL A 45 -1.07 -15.55 6.61
CA VAL A 45 -2.44 -16.05 6.31
C VAL A 45 -2.84 -15.78 4.86
N TYR A 46 -2.43 -14.65 4.30
CA TYR A 46 -2.71 -14.28 2.91
C TYR A 46 -1.58 -14.63 1.94
N ASN A 47 -0.64 -15.51 2.32
CA ASN A 47 0.49 -15.93 1.49
C ASN A 47 1.36 -14.76 0.99
N VAL A 48 1.39 -13.64 1.69
CA VAL A 48 2.31 -12.53 1.39
C VAL A 48 3.69 -12.90 1.89
N LYS A 49 4.67 -12.90 1.01
CA LYS A 49 6.03 -13.27 1.33
C LYS A 49 6.84 -12.05 1.77
N ILE A 50 7.33 -12.06 3.00
CA ILE A 50 8.25 -11.02 3.49
C ILE A 50 9.63 -11.31 2.92
N ILE A 51 10.24 -10.34 2.24
CA ILE A 51 11.54 -10.46 1.58
C ILE A 51 12.43 -9.25 1.90
N ASP A 52 13.73 -9.40 1.67
CA ASP A 52 14.65 -8.30 1.43
C ASP A 52 14.79 -8.01 -0.09
N LEU A 53 15.45 -6.92 -0.45
CA LEU A 53 15.60 -6.54 -1.85
C LEU A 53 16.51 -7.49 -2.65
N ASP A 54 17.41 -8.21 -1.99
CA ASP A 54 18.25 -9.22 -2.67
C ASP A 54 17.43 -10.37 -3.26
N TYR A 55 16.26 -10.64 -2.69
CA TYR A 55 15.35 -11.65 -3.23
C TYR A 55 14.87 -11.32 -4.65
N LEU A 56 14.88 -10.06 -5.06
CA LEU A 56 14.49 -9.64 -6.42
C LEU A 56 15.32 -10.32 -7.51
N LYS A 57 16.55 -10.72 -7.22
CA LYS A 57 17.44 -11.47 -8.13
C LYS A 57 16.83 -12.80 -8.61
N ASN A 58 15.88 -13.35 -7.85
CA ASN A 58 15.21 -14.62 -8.15
C ASN A 58 13.90 -14.43 -8.94
N LEU A 59 13.49 -13.20 -9.21
CA LEU A 59 12.25 -12.91 -9.92
C LEU A 59 12.51 -12.68 -11.40
N ASN A 60 11.48 -12.95 -12.22
CA ASN A 60 11.50 -12.72 -13.66
C ASN A 60 10.20 -12.04 -14.10
N GLY A 61 10.24 -11.38 -15.25
CA GLY A 61 9.08 -10.77 -15.89
C GLY A 61 8.71 -9.42 -15.32
N ASN A 62 7.42 -9.19 -15.08
CA ASN A 62 6.90 -7.89 -14.66
C ASN A 62 6.80 -7.82 -13.13
N LEU A 63 7.26 -6.73 -12.53
CA LEU A 63 7.14 -6.44 -11.12
C LEU A 63 6.54 -5.05 -10.90
N ARG A 64 5.40 -4.99 -10.22
CA ARG A 64 4.81 -3.75 -9.75
C ARG A 64 5.38 -3.42 -8.37
N VAL A 65 6.05 -2.27 -8.25
CA VAL A 65 6.62 -1.78 -7.00
C VAL A 65 5.73 -0.69 -6.42
N ILE A 66 5.24 -0.90 -5.23
CA ILE A 66 4.32 -0.03 -4.52
C ILE A 66 5.05 0.55 -3.31
N TYR A 67 5.18 1.87 -3.25
CA TYR A 67 6.06 2.54 -2.30
C TYR A 67 5.45 3.83 -1.73
N PRO A 68 5.85 4.26 -0.52
CA PRO A 68 5.43 5.53 0.05
C PRO A 68 6.14 6.71 -0.65
N VAL A 69 5.49 7.87 -0.66
CA VAL A 69 6.03 9.09 -1.31
C VAL A 69 7.41 9.50 -0.75
N HIS A 70 7.64 9.22 0.54
CA HIS A 70 8.89 9.57 1.24
C HIS A 70 9.84 8.37 1.40
N LEU A 71 9.93 7.53 0.37
CA LEU A 71 10.87 6.40 0.42
C LEU A 71 12.33 6.90 0.40
N PRO A 72 13.20 6.40 1.29
CA PRO A 72 14.63 6.75 1.29
C PRO A 72 15.41 6.13 0.13
N LEU A 73 14.81 5.23 -0.65
CA LEU A 73 15.37 4.60 -1.84
C LEU A 73 14.84 5.25 -3.11
N THR A 74 15.70 5.46 -4.09
CA THR A 74 15.27 5.86 -5.43
C THR A 74 14.79 4.64 -6.24
N LYS A 75 14.01 4.88 -7.32
CA LYS A 75 13.63 3.83 -8.27
C LYS A 75 14.86 3.08 -8.81
N ARG A 76 15.90 3.83 -9.15
CA ARG A 76 17.17 3.27 -9.64
C ARG A 76 17.86 2.36 -8.63
N ASP A 77 17.74 2.64 -7.34
CA ASP A 77 18.33 1.78 -6.30
C ASP A 77 17.62 0.43 -6.23
N ILE A 78 16.31 0.39 -6.48
CA ILE A 78 15.54 -0.85 -6.54
C ILE A 78 15.87 -1.61 -7.83
N GLU A 79 15.91 -0.94 -8.97
CA GLU A 79 16.23 -1.53 -10.28
C GLU A 79 17.60 -2.20 -10.33
N LYS A 80 18.58 -1.71 -9.58
CA LYS A 80 19.92 -2.30 -9.46
C LYS A 80 19.92 -3.75 -8.96
N TYR A 81 18.94 -4.15 -8.15
CA TYR A 81 18.86 -5.51 -7.63
C TYR A 81 18.53 -6.54 -8.67
N ASN A 82 17.76 -6.18 -9.70
CA ASN A 82 17.52 -7.04 -10.86
C ASN A 82 17.16 -6.20 -12.11
N PRO A 83 18.14 -5.78 -12.90
CA PRO A 83 17.91 -4.95 -14.09
C PRO A 83 17.09 -5.64 -15.20
N SER A 84 16.89 -6.95 -15.12
CA SER A 84 16.14 -7.72 -16.14
C SER A 84 14.62 -7.71 -15.90
N LEU A 85 14.16 -7.21 -14.76
CA LEU A 85 12.74 -7.07 -14.48
C LEU A 85 12.13 -5.85 -15.20
N ASN A 86 10.90 -6.00 -15.65
CA ASN A 86 10.08 -4.88 -16.12
C ASN A 86 9.36 -4.24 -14.93
N TYR A 87 9.84 -3.11 -14.47
CA TYR A 87 9.30 -2.42 -13.30
C TYR A 87 8.16 -1.48 -13.66
N THR A 88 7.11 -1.50 -12.87
CA THR A 88 6.07 -0.46 -12.82
C THR A 88 6.01 0.09 -11.40
N PHE A 89 6.22 1.39 -11.23
CA PHE A 89 6.24 2.04 -9.93
C PHE A 89 4.95 2.79 -9.65
N LEU A 90 4.32 2.50 -8.52
CA LEU A 90 3.12 3.16 -8.02
C LEU A 90 3.33 3.62 -6.58
N THR A 91 2.80 4.78 -6.25
CA THR A 91 2.73 5.21 -4.86
C THR A 91 1.64 4.47 -4.09
N HIS A 92 1.71 4.47 -2.75
CA HIS A 92 0.63 3.95 -1.90
C HIS A 92 -0.72 4.59 -2.23
N HIS A 93 -0.75 5.90 -2.56
CA HIS A 93 -1.98 6.59 -2.92
C HIS A 93 -2.57 6.10 -4.26
N GLU A 94 -1.72 5.91 -5.27
CA GLU A 94 -2.15 5.42 -6.58
C GLU A 94 -2.74 4.01 -6.48
N ILE A 95 -2.10 3.10 -5.74
CA ILE A 95 -2.64 1.75 -5.56
C ILE A 95 -3.93 1.73 -4.73
N ILE A 96 -4.05 2.57 -3.71
CA ILE A 96 -5.31 2.70 -2.95
C ILE A 96 -6.43 3.19 -3.86
N LYS A 97 -6.16 4.18 -4.71
CA LYS A 97 -7.13 4.65 -5.72
C LYS A 97 -7.56 3.52 -6.65
N GLU A 98 -6.62 2.71 -7.12
CA GLU A 98 -6.90 1.55 -7.97
C GLU A 98 -7.73 0.48 -7.22
N LEU A 99 -7.37 0.17 -5.98
CA LEU A 99 -8.10 -0.79 -5.14
C LEU A 99 -9.54 -0.35 -4.87
N LEU A 100 -9.77 0.95 -4.71
CA LEU A 100 -11.08 1.55 -4.44
C LEU A 100 -11.89 1.85 -5.71
N LYS A 101 -11.29 1.73 -6.90
CA LYS A 101 -11.95 2.09 -8.17
C LYS A 101 -13.27 1.38 -8.40
N ASN A 102 -13.38 0.13 -7.97
CA ASN A 102 -14.58 -0.69 -8.12
C ASN A 102 -15.41 -0.79 -6.83
N TRP A 103 -15.02 -0.05 -5.78
CA TRP A 103 -15.70 -0.06 -4.50
C TRP A 103 -16.50 1.22 -4.33
N GLY A 104 -17.82 1.08 -4.34
CA GLY A 104 -18.73 2.19 -4.10
C GLY A 104 -18.57 3.33 -5.13
N ASN A 105 -18.58 3.02 -6.43
CA ASN A 105 -18.49 4.05 -7.47
C ASN A 105 -19.59 5.11 -7.34
N ASP A 106 -20.75 4.73 -6.79
CA ASP A 106 -21.89 5.60 -6.58
C ASP A 106 -21.89 6.30 -5.22
N ILE A 107 -20.86 6.05 -4.39
CA ILE A 107 -20.75 6.68 -3.07
C ILE A 107 -19.96 8.00 -3.21
N PRO A 108 -20.51 9.14 -2.81
CA PRO A 108 -19.78 10.40 -2.76
C PRO A 108 -18.53 10.28 -1.88
N LYS A 109 -17.40 10.78 -2.35
CA LYS A 109 -16.12 10.73 -1.65
C LYS A 109 -15.64 12.15 -1.38
N ILE A 110 -15.28 12.41 -0.12
CA ILE A 110 -14.70 13.68 0.30
C ILE A 110 -13.26 13.40 0.73
N GLU A 111 -12.31 14.04 0.07
CA GLU A 111 -10.89 13.95 0.41
C GLU A 111 -10.43 15.23 1.08
N VAL A 112 -9.83 15.10 2.27
CA VAL A 112 -9.28 16.23 3.01
C VAL A 112 -7.77 16.18 2.98
N THR A 113 -7.15 17.17 2.34
CA THR A 113 -5.69 17.32 2.26
C THR A 113 -5.20 18.56 3.00
N GLY A 114 -3.93 18.62 3.31
CA GLY A 114 -3.32 19.78 3.95
C GLY A 114 -2.20 19.41 4.92
N VAL A 115 -1.45 20.40 5.35
CA VAL A 115 -0.31 20.22 6.29
C VAL A 115 -0.79 20.03 7.73
N LYS A 116 -1.80 20.79 8.16
CA LYS A 116 -2.38 20.75 9.50
C LYS A 116 -3.90 20.69 9.43
N GLY A 117 -4.53 20.20 10.50
CA GLY A 117 -6.00 20.24 10.68
C GLY A 117 -6.79 19.19 9.90
N LYS A 118 -6.16 18.30 9.13
CA LYS A 118 -6.85 17.26 8.36
C LYS A 118 -7.77 16.41 9.23
N THR A 119 -7.24 15.87 10.31
CA THR A 119 -7.98 14.99 11.23
C THR A 119 -9.17 15.74 11.85
N SER A 120 -8.98 16.99 12.28
CA SER A 120 -10.05 17.81 12.81
C SER A 120 -11.17 18.06 11.79
N CYS A 121 -10.80 18.40 10.54
CA CYS A 121 -11.76 18.57 9.45
C CYS A 121 -12.54 17.28 9.16
N VAL A 122 -11.86 16.13 9.16
CA VAL A 122 -12.52 14.83 8.94
C VAL A 122 -13.54 14.53 10.06
N PHE A 123 -13.19 14.80 11.31
CA PHE A 123 -14.15 14.63 12.42
C PHE A 123 -15.33 15.61 12.36
N MET A 124 -15.10 16.87 11.96
CA MET A 124 -16.19 17.82 11.74
C MET A 124 -17.12 17.37 10.62
N LEU A 125 -16.57 16.90 9.50
CA LEU A 125 -17.36 16.34 8.41
C LEU A 125 -18.15 15.10 8.83
N LYS A 126 -17.58 14.26 9.69
CA LYS A 126 -18.30 13.12 10.28
C LYS A 126 -19.55 13.56 11.02
N GLU A 127 -19.43 14.56 11.89
CA GLU A 127 -20.57 15.08 12.64
C GLU A 127 -21.64 15.70 11.73
N ILE A 128 -21.23 16.46 10.72
CA ILE A 128 -22.14 17.07 9.74
C ILE A 128 -22.88 16.00 8.92
N LEU A 129 -22.20 14.90 8.60
CA LEU A 129 -22.72 13.83 7.73
C LEU A 129 -23.24 12.62 8.53
N ILE A 130 -23.47 12.75 9.82
CA ILE A 130 -23.80 11.60 10.69
C ILE A 130 -25.01 10.82 10.20
N ASP A 131 -26.02 11.52 9.66
CA ASP A 131 -27.23 10.91 9.10
C ASP A 131 -26.99 10.09 7.82
N LYS A 132 -25.83 10.27 7.21
CA LYS A 132 -25.41 9.54 5.98
C LYS A 132 -24.53 8.34 6.29
N THR A 133 -24.31 8.01 7.56
CA THR A 133 -23.44 6.90 8.00
C THR A 133 -22.08 6.89 7.29
N PRO A 134 -21.27 7.97 7.38
CA PRO A 134 -20.04 8.09 6.61
C PRO A 134 -18.99 7.09 7.07
N LEU A 135 -18.33 6.43 6.12
CA LEU A 135 -17.11 5.68 6.39
C LEU A 135 -15.93 6.65 6.44
N ILE A 136 -15.16 6.59 7.54
CA ILE A 136 -14.02 7.47 7.76
C ILE A 136 -12.73 6.67 7.68
N LEU A 137 -11.83 7.16 6.84
CA LEU A 137 -10.47 6.67 6.73
C LEU A 137 -9.54 7.84 7.06
N SER A 138 -8.90 7.81 8.23
CA SER A 138 -7.88 8.78 8.62
C SER A 138 -6.62 8.06 9.11
N SER A 139 -5.49 8.67 8.86
CA SER A 139 -4.18 8.25 9.37
C SER A 139 -3.75 9.17 10.51
#